data_013576e96dde792e58710af1fd68c608
#
_entry.id   013576e96dde792e58710af1fd68c608
#
_cell.length_a   1.000
_cell.length_b   1.000
_cell.length_c   1.000
_cell.angle_alpha   90.00
_cell.angle_beta   90.00
_cell.angle_gamma   90.00
#
_symmetry.space_group_name_H-M   'P 1'
#
loop_
_entity.id
_entity.type
_entity.pdbx_description
1 polymer ?
#
loop_
_entity_poly.entity_id
_entity_poly.type
_entity_poly.pdbx_seq_one_letter_code
_entity_poly.pdbx_strand_id
1 'polypeptide(L)'
;TEINKAMLSLLSFNEASEIMIESCKDIVEELCGKELLIQRRANTIFNLPGKEQRRQWPHYELMSGISPYTFVLWAPFHDLEDDGGVFYLNQQKSFEFIKLEHEKGLVNGPEILNKFHDQKPTKLKFGEVIIFNPFILHGNIGFNSDLSRVACSVRFQNKHKPLMQKNSDF
;
A
#
# COMPACT_ATOMS: atom_id res chain seq x y z
N THR A 1 -12.40 -18.90 3.07
CA THR A 1 -12.56 -19.28 4.49
C THR A 1 -13.53 -18.33 5.17
N GLU A 2 -14.19 -18.75 6.25
CA GLU A 2 -15.14 -17.91 7.02
C GLU A 2 -14.45 -16.68 7.60
N ILE A 3 -13.17 -16.77 7.97
CA ILE A 3 -12.34 -15.63 8.41
C ILE A 3 -12.29 -14.57 7.31
N ASN A 4 -12.04 -14.94 6.06
CA ASN A 4 -12.02 -13.97 4.95
C ASN A 4 -13.37 -13.29 4.75
N LYS A 5 -14.47 -14.01 4.90
CA LYS A 5 -15.81 -13.43 4.80
C LYS A 5 -16.10 -12.45 5.95
N ALA A 6 -15.80 -12.86 7.18
CA ALA A 6 -15.99 -12.01 8.36
C ALA A 6 -15.16 -10.71 8.24
N MET A 7 -13.93 -10.83 7.78
CA MET A 7 -13.05 -9.68 7.62
C MET A 7 -13.42 -8.80 6.43
N LEU A 8 -13.84 -9.36 5.30
CA LEU A 8 -14.41 -8.60 4.20
C LEU A 8 -15.70 -7.87 4.65
N SER A 9 -16.49 -8.45 5.54
CA SER A 9 -17.66 -7.77 6.08
C SER A 9 -17.31 -6.65 7.04
N LEU A 10 -16.31 -6.83 7.91
CA LEU A 10 -15.80 -5.78 8.81
C LEU A 10 -15.21 -4.58 8.05
N LEU A 11 -14.62 -4.83 6.89
CA LEU A 11 -13.95 -3.80 6.09
C LEU A 11 -14.81 -3.27 4.93
N SER A 12 -15.98 -3.83 4.74
CA SER A 12 -16.99 -3.28 3.84
C SER A 12 -17.70 -2.04 4.42
N PHE A 13 -17.38 -1.66 5.66
CA PHE A 13 -17.84 -0.41 6.23
C PHE A 13 -17.17 0.75 5.48
N ASN A 14 -17.97 1.56 4.80
CA ASN A 14 -17.49 2.79 4.16
C ASN A 14 -16.76 3.70 5.16
N GLU A 15 -17.10 3.61 6.42
CA GLU A 15 -16.54 4.35 7.55
C GLU A 15 -15.04 4.08 7.78
N ALA A 16 -14.51 2.88 7.44
CA ALA A 16 -13.10 2.58 7.66
C ALA A 16 -12.16 3.54 6.91
N SER A 17 -12.51 3.89 5.68
CA SER A 17 -11.74 4.86 4.89
C SER A 17 -11.81 6.26 5.50
N GLU A 18 -12.98 6.68 5.93
CA GLU A 18 -13.20 7.98 6.56
C GLU A 18 -12.47 8.10 7.89
N ILE A 19 -12.54 7.06 8.75
CA ILE A 19 -11.83 7.00 10.03
C ILE A 19 -10.32 7.12 9.82
N MET A 20 -9.75 6.38 8.86
CA MET A 20 -8.31 6.44 8.57
C MET A 20 -7.88 7.84 8.12
N ILE A 21 -8.64 8.46 7.25
CA ILE A 21 -8.34 9.81 6.74
C ILE A 21 -8.50 10.86 7.84
N GLU A 22 -9.58 10.82 8.62
CA GLU A 22 -9.82 11.77 9.70
C GLU A 22 -8.77 11.65 10.80
N SER A 23 -8.29 10.44 11.11
CA SER A 23 -7.20 10.21 12.06
C SER A 23 -5.86 10.84 11.63
N CYS A 24 -5.68 11.12 10.34
CA CYS A 24 -4.47 11.73 9.78
C CYS A 24 -4.76 13.07 9.09
N LYS A 25 -5.87 13.72 9.45
CA LYS A 25 -6.45 14.87 8.76
C LYS A 25 -5.45 15.98 8.45
N ASP A 26 -4.69 16.41 9.45
CA ASP A 26 -3.77 17.55 9.29
C ASP A 26 -2.74 17.28 8.18
N ILE A 27 -2.14 16.08 8.16
CA ILE A 27 -1.16 15.69 7.13
C ILE A 27 -1.85 15.51 5.78
N VAL A 28 -3.03 14.92 5.76
CA VAL A 28 -3.81 14.71 4.52
C VAL A 28 -4.21 16.04 3.90
N GLU A 29 -4.67 17.01 4.70
CA GLU A 29 -5.02 18.35 4.24
C GLU A 29 -3.79 19.15 3.78
N GLU A 30 -2.64 18.95 4.42
CA GLU A 30 -1.37 19.56 3.99
C GLU A 30 -0.95 19.04 2.60
N LEU A 31 -1.09 17.74 2.35
CA LEU A 31 -0.72 17.10 1.08
C LEU A 31 -1.69 17.39 -0.06
N CYS A 32 -2.98 17.42 0.21
CA CYS A 32 -4.03 17.41 -0.82
C CYS A 32 -5.03 18.57 -0.72
N GLY A 33 -4.96 19.39 0.33
CA GLY A 33 -5.99 20.39 0.61
C GLY A 33 -7.24 19.75 1.23
N LYS A 34 -8.24 20.58 1.52
CA LYS A 34 -9.44 20.16 2.26
C LYS A 34 -10.49 19.42 1.42
N GLU A 35 -10.44 19.60 0.12
CA GLU A 35 -11.40 18.99 -0.79
C GLU A 35 -10.82 17.69 -1.36
N LEU A 36 -11.24 16.58 -0.79
CA LEU A 36 -10.68 15.27 -1.06
C LEU A 36 -11.64 14.37 -1.85
N LEU A 37 -11.06 13.54 -2.70
CA LEU A 37 -11.65 12.28 -3.12
C LEU A 37 -10.97 11.17 -2.30
N ILE A 38 -11.77 10.34 -1.68
CA ILE A 38 -11.33 9.25 -0.81
C ILE A 38 -11.85 7.94 -1.39
N GLN A 39 -11.00 6.94 -1.44
CA GLN A 39 -11.40 5.58 -1.82
C GLN A 39 -12.52 5.09 -0.91
N ARG A 40 -13.65 4.72 -1.51
CA ARG A 40 -14.87 4.36 -0.79
C ARG A 40 -14.68 3.18 0.17
N ARG A 41 -13.89 2.18 -0.24
CA ARG A 41 -13.62 0.99 0.56
C ARG A 41 -12.13 0.86 0.78
N ALA A 42 -11.72 0.81 2.04
CA ALA A 42 -10.34 0.54 2.38
C ALA A 42 -9.93 -0.87 1.92
N ASN A 43 -8.71 -1.00 1.40
CA ASN A 43 -8.14 -2.30 1.09
C ASN A 43 -7.63 -2.97 2.36
N THR A 44 -7.96 -4.24 2.53
CA THR A 44 -7.41 -5.05 3.62
C THR A 44 -6.37 -6.01 3.10
N ILE A 45 -5.29 -6.08 3.80
CA ILE A 45 -4.14 -6.90 3.49
C ILE A 45 -3.97 -7.92 4.60
N PHE A 46 -4.10 -9.20 4.23
CA PHE A 46 -3.90 -10.33 5.13
C PHE A 46 -2.72 -11.16 4.67
N ASN A 47 -1.77 -11.33 5.55
CA ASN A 47 -0.73 -12.33 5.40
C ASN A 47 -0.90 -13.35 6.52
N LEU A 48 -1.26 -14.58 6.15
CA LEU A 48 -1.40 -15.68 7.09
C LEU A 48 -0.05 -16.38 7.28
N PRO A 49 0.21 -16.99 8.44
CA PRO A 49 1.41 -17.80 8.64
C PRO A 49 1.41 -19.00 7.69
N GLY A 50 2.58 -19.42 7.23
CA GLY A 50 2.75 -20.60 6.39
C GLY A 50 3.58 -20.38 5.13
N LYS A 51 3.92 -21.48 4.45
CA LYS A 51 4.91 -21.51 3.36
C LYS A 51 4.41 -20.95 2.03
N GLU A 52 3.12 -20.87 1.80
CA GLU A 52 2.51 -20.41 0.53
C GLU A 52 1.81 -19.07 0.69
N GLN A 53 2.52 -18.08 1.16
CA GLN A 53 1.96 -16.76 1.20
C GLN A 53 1.96 -16.18 -0.21
N ARG A 54 0.83 -15.59 -0.61
CA ARG A 54 0.78 -14.72 -1.78
C ARG A 54 1.69 -13.54 -1.52
N ARG A 55 2.92 -13.64 -2.02
CA ARG A 55 3.88 -12.55 -1.97
C ARG A 55 3.28 -11.41 -2.77
N GLN A 56 3.09 -10.28 -2.12
CA GLN A 56 2.80 -9.07 -2.86
C GLN A 56 4.11 -8.62 -3.49
N TRP A 57 4.24 -8.89 -4.79
CA TRP A 57 5.44 -8.54 -5.55
C TRP A 57 5.75 -7.06 -5.43
N PRO A 58 7.02 -6.67 -5.47
CA PRO A 58 7.38 -5.27 -5.55
C PRO A 58 6.63 -4.60 -6.70
N HIS A 59 5.94 -3.51 -6.37
CA HIS A 59 5.14 -2.74 -7.32
C HIS A 59 5.07 -1.27 -6.88
N TYR A 60 4.64 -0.44 -7.78
CA TYR A 60 4.23 0.92 -7.50
C TYR A 60 2.76 1.10 -7.96
N GLU A 61 2.03 1.93 -7.26
CA GLU A 61 0.57 1.99 -7.40
C GLU A 61 0.09 2.39 -8.80
N LEU A 62 0.88 3.15 -9.57
CA LEU A 62 0.54 3.50 -10.95
C LEU A 62 0.38 2.27 -11.86
N MET A 63 1.03 1.13 -11.54
CA MET A 63 0.84 -0.12 -12.28
C MET A 63 -0.61 -0.61 -12.21
N SER A 64 -1.34 -0.22 -11.16
CA SER A 64 -2.77 -0.51 -11.00
C SER A 64 -3.68 0.46 -11.75
N GLY A 65 -3.11 1.48 -12.42
CA GLY A 65 -3.86 2.48 -13.19
C GLY A 65 -4.52 3.55 -12.33
N ILE A 66 -3.98 3.85 -11.15
CA ILE A 66 -4.43 4.98 -10.33
C ILE A 66 -3.84 6.30 -10.82
N SER A 67 -4.46 7.41 -10.43
CA SER A 67 -3.98 8.76 -10.75
C SER A 67 -2.60 9.04 -10.16
N PRO A 68 -1.69 9.73 -10.87
CA PRO A 68 -0.40 10.15 -10.33
C PRO A 68 -0.51 11.18 -9.19
N TYR A 69 -1.69 11.72 -8.96
CA TYR A 69 -2.00 12.67 -7.88
C TYR A 69 -2.55 11.99 -6.61
N THR A 70 -2.66 10.68 -6.63
CA THR A 70 -3.18 9.89 -5.52
C THR A 70 -2.09 9.65 -4.48
N PHE A 71 -2.45 9.69 -3.22
CA PHE A 71 -1.63 9.19 -2.11
C PHE A 71 -2.26 7.93 -1.54
N VAL A 72 -1.43 7.11 -0.94
CA VAL A 72 -1.84 5.91 -0.20
C VAL A 72 -1.48 6.10 1.26
N LEU A 73 -2.47 5.95 2.13
CA LEU A 73 -2.29 5.82 3.56
C LEU A 73 -2.37 4.33 3.90
N TRP A 74 -1.34 3.80 4.53
CA TRP A 74 -1.24 2.40 4.92
C TRP A 74 -0.98 2.28 6.42
N ALA A 75 -1.75 1.46 7.11
CA ALA A 75 -1.71 1.27 8.56
C ALA A 75 -1.73 -0.22 8.93
N PRO A 76 -0.81 -0.71 9.77
CA PRO A 76 -0.90 -2.03 10.37
C PRO A 76 -1.87 -2.04 11.55
N PHE A 77 -2.50 -3.18 11.82
CA PHE A 77 -3.33 -3.38 13.01
C PHE A 77 -2.57 -3.99 14.21
N HIS A 78 -1.27 -4.09 14.11
CA HIS A 78 -0.36 -4.54 15.18
C HIS A 78 1.04 -4.02 14.90
N ASP A 79 1.93 -4.14 15.88
CA ASP A 79 3.34 -3.79 15.69
C ASP A 79 3.96 -4.63 14.58
N LEU A 80 4.73 -3.98 13.73
CA LEU A 80 5.57 -4.62 12.70
C LEU A 80 7.03 -4.52 13.12
N GLU A 81 7.66 -5.67 13.22
CA GLU A 81 9.08 -5.81 13.51
C GLU A 81 9.85 -6.31 12.27
N ASP A 82 11.03 -6.87 12.44
CA ASP A 82 11.87 -7.32 11.33
C ASP A 82 11.25 -8.42 10.44
N ASP A 83 10.23 -9.10 10.92
CA ASP A 83 9.46 -10.12 10.20
C ASP A 83 8.22 -9.57 9.48
N GLY A 84 7.95 -8.28 9.59
CA GLY A 84 6.78 -7.62 9.00
C GLY A 84 6.71 -7.64 7.46
N GLY A 85 7.85 -7.81 6.82
CA GLY A 85 7.94 -8.14 5.41
C GLY A 85 7.54 -7.03 4.41
N VAL A 86 7.22 -5.82 4.87
CA VAL A 86 6.91 -4.69 3.98
C VAL A 86 8.13 -3.79 3.87
N PHE A 87 8.55 -3.49 2.67
CA PHE A 87 9.61 -2.52 2.40
C PHE A 87 9.10 -1.39 1.50
N TYR A 88 9.74 -0.26 1.61
CA TYR A 88 9.53 0.92 0.77
C TYR A 88 10.88 1.44 0.27
N LEU A 89 10.99 1.71 -1.01
CA LEU A 89 12.16 2.39 -1.55
C LEU A 89 11.96 3.90 -1.43
N ASN A 90 13.08 4.62 -1.28
CA ASN A 90 13.02 6.07 -1.40
C ASN A 90 12.63 6.49 -2.83
N GLN A 91 12.24 7.74 -3.00
CA GLN A 91 11.75 8.26 -4.27
C GLN A 91 12.76 8.13 -5.40
N GLN A 92 14.03 8.42 -5.15
CA GLN A 92 15.07 8.32 -6.17
C GLN A 92 15.20 6.90 -6.71
N LYS A 93 15.35 5.91 -5.83
CA LYS A 93 15.44 4.50 -6.24
C LYS A 93 14.18 4.00 -6.92
N SER A 94 13.02 4.49 -6.50
CA SER A 94 11.74 4.15 -7.15
C SER A 94 11.70 4.68 -8.58
N PHE A 95 12.13 5.92 -8.82
CA PHE A 95 12.20 6.47 -10.17
C PHE A 95 13.26 5.78 -11.06
N GLU A 96 14.41 5.44 -10.51
CA GLU A 96 15.44 4.65 -11.22
C GLU A 96 14.85 3.30 -11.68
N PHE A 97 14.07 2.66 -10.83
CA PHE A 97 13.38 1.40 -11.17
C PHE A 97 12.33 1.62 -12.27
N ILE A 98 11.46 2.60 -12.14
CA ILE A 98 10.42 2.92 -13.14
C ILE A 98 11.05 3.23 -14.50
N LYS A 99 12.14 3.98 -14.52
CA LYS A 99 12.89 4.28 -15.75
C LYS A 99 13.43 3.01 -16.39
N LEU A 100 14.04 2.13 -15.59
CA LEU A 100 14.57 0.86 -16.06
C LEU A 100 13.47 -0.04 -16.63
N GLU A 101 12.32 -0.08 -15.99
CA GLU A 101 11.15 -0.84 -16.43
C GLU A 101 10.59 -0.28 -17.75
N HIS A 102 10.55 1.04 -17.88
CA HIS A 102 10.13 1.68 -19.12
C HIS A 102 11.08 1.38 -20.30
N GLU A 103 12.38 1.35 -20.05
CA GLU A 103 13.40 1.08 -21.06
C GLU A 103 13.47 -0.40 -21.48
N LYS A 104 13.21 -1.32 -20.57
CA LYS A 104 13.39 -2.77 -20.77
C LYS A 104 12.08 -3.56 -20.87
N GLY A 105 10.94 -2.92 -20.69
CA GLY A 105 9.65 -3.57 -20.57
C GLY A 105 9.42 -4.12 -19.15
N LEU A 106 8.25 -4.71 -18.95
CA LEU A 106 7.82 -5.25 -17.63
C LEU A 106 8.86 -6.27 -17.12
N VAL A 107 9.45 -5.95 -15.99
CA VAL A 107 10.42 -6.82 -15.33
C VAL A 107 9.67 -7.94 -14.61
N ASN A 108 10.07 -9.19 -14.83
CA ASN A 108 9.47 -10.34 -14.17
C ASN A 108 9.61 -10.27 -12.63
N GLY A 109 8.58 -10.68 -11.92
CA GLY A 109 8.56 -10.69 -10.45
C GLY A 109 9.81 -11.29 -9.78
N PRO A 110 10.36 -12.45 -10.23
CA PRO A 110 11.60 -13.00 -9.71
C PRO A 110 12.83 -12.10 -9.90
N GLU A 111 12.96 -11.44 -11.04
CA GLU A 111 14.07 -10.51 -11.28
C GLU A 111 13.98 -9.27 -10.40
N ILE A 112 12.77 -8.78 -10.17
CA ILE A 112 12.52 -7.68 -9.24
C ILE A 112 12.93 -8.09 -7.83
N LEU A 113 12.48 -9.26 -7.36
CA LEU A 113 12.81 -9.75 -6.03
C LEU A 113 14.32 -9.89 -5.81
N ASN A 114 15.04 -10.42 -6.79
CA ASN A 114 16.48 -10.57 -6.70
C ASN A 114 17.22 -9.24 -6.55
N LYS A 115 16.67 -8.15 -7.11
CA LYS A 115 17.25 -6.80 -6.95
C LYS A 115 16.99 -6.19 -5.56
N PHE A 116 15.99 -6.66 -4.85
CA PHE A 116 15.55 -6.09 -3.57
C PHE A 116 15.65 -7.06 -2.39
N HIS A 117 16.37 -8.18 -2.56
CA HIS A 117 16.53 -9.18 -1.50
C HIS A 117 17.18 -8.61 -0.23
N ASP A 118 17.99 -7.56 -0.34
CA ASP A 118 18.66 -6.89 0.77
C ASP A 118 17.83 -5.80 1.45
N GLN A 119 16.61 -5.55 0.97
CA GLN A 119 15.76 -4.54 1.58
C GLN A 119 15.25 -5.01 2.94
N LYS A 120 15.43 -4.15 3.94
CA LYS A 120 14.92 -4.43 5.28
C LYS A 120 13.43 -4.08 5.35
N PRO A 121 12.64 -4.88 6.05
CA PRO A 121 11.25 -4.54 6.36
C PRO A 121 11.16 -3.22 7.13
N THR A 122 10.11 -2.47 6.88
CA THR A 122 9.80 -1.27 7.64
C THR A 122 9.21 -1.65 8.98
N LYS A 123 9.75 -1.10 10.07
CA LYS A 123 9.21 -1.26 11.41
C LYS A 123 8.16 -0.18 11.66
N LEU A 124 7.04 -0.55 12.23
CA LEU A 124 5.94 0.34 12.60
C LEU A 124 5.29 -0.16 13.87
N LYS A 125 4.91 0.75 14.74
CA LYS A 125 4.07 0.43 15.88
C LYS A 125 2.60 0.53 15.53
N PHE A 126 1.77 -0.19 16.26
CA PHE A 126 0.32 0.00 16.17
C PHE A 126 -0.05 1.48 16.41
N GLY A 127 -0.83 2.04 15.50
CA GLY A 127 -1.18 3.46 15.48
C GLY A 127 -0.27 4.34 14.65
N GLU A 128 0.88 3.85 14.20
CA GLU A 128 1.69 4.53 13.19
C GLU A 128 1.21 4.19 11.78
N VAL A 129 1.37 5.14 10.86
CA VAL A 129 0.95 5.00 9.46
C VAL A 129 2.08 5.41 8.52
N ILE A 130 2.02 4.89 7.31
CA ILE A 130 2.85 5.36 6.20
C ILE A 130 1.94 6.03 5.18
N ILE A 131 2.32 7.24 4.75
CA ILE A 131 1.70 7.91 3.61
C ILE A 131 2.75 8.01 2.51
N PHE A 132 2.42 7.55 1.32
CA PHE A 132 3.33 7.57 0.19
C PHE A 132 2.60 7.93 -1.11
N ASN A 133 3.36 8.50 -2.05
CA ASN A 133 2.85 8.81 -3.37
C ASN A 133 2.85 7.56 -4.28
N PRO A 134 2.13 7.55 -5.40
CA PRO A 134 1.91 6.34 -6.19
C PRO A 134 3.14 5.85 -6.99
N PHE A 135 4.24 6.60 -6.93
CA PHE A 135 5.51 6.22 -7.59
C PHE A 135 6.44 5.42 -6.69
N ILE A 136 6.15 5.33 -5.39
CA ILE A 136 7.01 4.61 -4.45
C ILE A 136 6.91 3.10 -4.67
N LEU A 137 8.06 2.50 -5.01
CA LEU A 137 8.17 1.05 -5.11
C LEU A 137 8.14 0.45 -3.71
N HIS A 138 7.24 -0.48 -3.51
CA HIS A 138 7.07 -1.18 -2.24
C HIS A 138 6.61 -2.62 -2.48
N GLY A 139 6.67 -3.44 -1.46
CA GLY A 139 6.26 -4.83 -1.55
C GLY A 139 6.56 -5.63 -0.29
N ASN A 140 6.29 -6.93 -0.35
CA ASN A 140 6.58 -7.86 0.72
C ASN A 140 7.78 -8.71 0.34
N ILE A 141 8.82 -8.69 1.15
CA ILE A 141 9.96 -9.59 1.02
C ILE A 141 9.99 -10.46 2.27
N GLY A 142 9.99 -11.77 2.06
CA GLY A 142 10.38 -12.72 3.09
C GLY A 142 9.56 -12.67 4.38
N PHE A 143 8.25 -12.37 4.28
CA PHE A 143 7.40 -12.53 5.45
C PHE A 143 7.47 -13.98 5.93
N ASN A 144 8.15 -14.20 7.03
CA ASN A 144 8.41 -15.51 7.61
C ASN A 144 8.03 -15.51 9.10
N SER A 145 6.87 -14.94 9.39
CA SER A 145 6.33 -14.90 10.75
C SER A 145 5.37 -16.06 10.98
N ASP A 146 5.38 -16.60 12.19
CA ASP A 146 4.35 -17.51 12.69
C ASP A 146 3.04 -16.77 13.01
N LEU A 147 3.06 -15.42 12.94
CA LEU A 147 1.93 -14.57 13.21
C LEU A 147 1.26 -14.11 11.93
N SER A 148 -0.04 -13.93 11.97
CA SER A 148 -0.77 -13.29 10.88
C SER A 148 -0.48 -11.78 10.87
N ARG A 149 -0.25 -11.21 9.69
CA ARG A 149 -0.19 -9.75 9.52
C ARG A 149 -1.50 -9.23 8.94
N VAL A 150 -2.04 -8.23 9.60
CA VAL A 150 -3.24 -7.53 9.15
C VAL A 150 -2.92 -6.05 8.98
N ALA A 151 -3.26 -5.50 7.83
CA ALA A 151 -3.10 -4.08 7.53
C ALA A 151 -4.25 -3.57 6.69
N CYS A 152 -4.42 -2.26 6.68
CA CYS A 152 -5.40 -1.58 5.88
C CYS A 152 -4.75 -0.47 5.07
N SER A 153 -5.26 -0.19 3.87
CA SER A 153 -4.84 0.97 3.10
C SER A 153 -6.03 1.68 2.48
N VAL A 154 -5.92 3.00 2.37
CA VAL A 154 -6.89 3.85 1.69
C VAL A 154 -6.17 4.80 0.75
N ARG A 155 -6.77 5.05 -0.40
CA ARG A 155 -6.27 6.01 -1.38
C ARG A 155 -7.04 7.31 -1.27
N PHE A 156 -6.34 8.42 -1.43
CA PHE A 156 -6.95 9.75 -1.42
C PHE A 156 -6.20 10.71 -2.35
N GLN A 157 -6.88 11.73 -2.83
CA GLN A 157 -6.29 12.80 -3.63
C GLN A 157 -7.13 14.09 -3.52
N ASN A 158 -6.56 15.19 -3.96
CA ASN A 158 -7.35 16.41 -4.13
C ASN A 158 -8.44 16.19 -5.19
N LYS A 159 -9.68 16.60 -4.91
CA LYS A 159 -10.83 16.34 -5.80
C LYS A 159 -10.75 17.06 -7.16
N HIS A 160 -9.95 18.14 -7.25
CA HIS A 160 -9.77 18.90 -8.49
C HIS A 160 -8.63 18.34 -9.37
N LYS A 161 -7.94 17.30 -8.94
CA LYS A 161 -6.93 16.62 -9.77
C LYS A 161 -7.57 15.55 -10.63
N PRO A 162 -7.03 15.33 -11.84
CA PRO A 162 -7.58 14.34 -12.76
C PRO A 162 -7.62 12.93 -12.14
N LEU A 163 -8.71 12.23 -12.38
CA LEU A 163 -8.83 10.78 -12.15
C LEU A 163 -8.36 10.03 -13.40
N MET A 164 -7.79 8.86 -13.21
CA MET A 164 -7.58 7.93 -14.31
C MET A 164 -8.90 7.21 -14.61
N GLN A 165 -9.22 6.99 -15.89
CA GLN A 165 -10.49 6.38 -16.32
C GLN A 165 -10.78 4.98 -15.77
N LYS A 166 -9.74 4.27 -15.26
CA LYS A 166 -9.90 2.93 -14.67
C LYS A 166 -10.32 2.93 -13.20
N ASN A 167 -10.33 4.09 -12.56
CA ASN A 167 -10.64 4.18 -11.13
C ASN A 167 -12.14 4.43 -10.91
N SER A 168 -12.92 3.36 -10.92
CA SER A 168 -14.31 3.36 -10.45
C SER A 168 -14.44 3.28 -8.92
N ASP A 169 -13.33 3.29 -8.19
CA ASP A 169 -13.30 3.06 -6.74
C ASP A 169 -13.38 4.33 -5.90
N PHE A 170 -13.48 5.51 -6.54
CA PHE A 170 -13.70 6.80 -5.89
C PHE A 170 -15.15 7.24 -5.93
#